data_0f0a3bb5c89d20201f0d2e91d6cf99f9
#
_entry.id   0f0a3bb5c89d20201f0d2e91d6cf99f9
#
_cell.length_a   1.000
_cell.length_b   1.000
_cell.length_c   1.000
_cell.angle_alpha   90.00
_cell.angle_beta   90.00
_cell.angle_gamma   90.00
#
_symmetry.space_group_name_H-M   'P 1'
#
loop_
_entity.id
_entity.type
_entity.pdbx_description
1 polymer ?
#
loop_
_entity_poly.entity_id
_entity_poly.type
_entity_poly.pdbx_seq_one_letter_code
_entity_poly.pdbx_strand_id
1 'polypeptide(L)'
;MNLIQDKWYILFYTLLAFLITTFSYSLSPAAVNTYPANVWQTSTPEEQGMQSQVLANMIEEIKIKGYNIDSISIIRNGYMVLDAYFYPFSKGQRHIIHSCTKSIMSILIGIAIDRGYIKSVDQPIVELLPHNIIDSLGDNKRSITLEHLLIMASGLDCRDSHHYNWKGLFEMRRSGDWGQHVLNLPMVGPPGSKFEYCNGLSYLLSVIINTTTKMKTREFAEKNLFTPLGISEIDWEKSPQGIDVGYGRMWLKPHDMAKIGWLYLNKGRWGKKQLVSSSWVEKSTRGHIEAKPALQYGYQWWVNDDGNYSAIGYSGQYIMVATEMNMVVVFTGGLPGGKTSLPFELTMKYIFPAIVSSESLPTNSREAERLDTLVRSISIPFQDGFVWLSKEEGMAKDGVFRRTKTPKFMFEYPIGSKKQSVTSPGQIMRMNIPKRVDFAANVITKPEKLELRDFGPIYYAEILRQVGSDVRVVGNKEIVLKCGTNAYRTDIKWVYQDYYQVNSVVVSSYKNDQCVYLVVHPSSLANHENFERIVESLTFE
;
A
#
# COMPACT_ATOMS: atom_id res chain seq x y z
N MET A 1 -25.14 -9.25 -15.06
CA MET A 1 -25.61 -8.07 -14.33
C MET A 1 -24.43 -7.09 -14.11
N ASN A 2 -23.55 -6.92 -15.12
CA ASN A 2 -22.33 -6.08 -15.04
C ASN A 2 -22.19 -5.07 -16.20
N LEU A 3 -23.16 -4.99 -17.10
CA LEU A 3 -23.11 -4.08 -18.26
C LEU A 3 -23.66 -2.66 -17.98
N ILE A 4 -24.27 -2.44 -16.81
CA ILE A 4 -24.85 -1.13 -16.46
C ILE A 4 -23.84 -0.28 -15.67
N GLN A 5 -22.95 -0.88 -14.90
CA GLN A 5 -21.90 -0.14 -14.18
C GLN A 5 -20.84 0.46 -15.13
N ASP A 6 -20.47 -0.25 -16.20
CA ASP A 6 -19.46 0.24 -17.15
C ASP A 6 -19.95 1.47 -17.97
N LYS A 7 -21.25 1.57 -18.24
CA LYS A 7 -21.81 2.73 -18.95
C LYS A 7 -21.81 4.02 -18.13
N TRP A 8 -21.93 3.94 -16.80
CA TRP A 8 -21.86 5.11 -15.93
C TRP A 8 -20.44 5.66 -15.80
N TYR A 9 -19.43 4.80 -15.85
CA TYR A 9 -18.02 5.23 -15.88
C TYR A 9 -17.70 5.99 -17.17
N ILE A 10 -18.13 5.49 -18.32
CA ILE A 10 -17.89 6.13 -19.62
C ILE A 10 -18.63 7.47 -19.71
N LEU A 11 -19.87 7.57 -19.22
CA LEU A 11 -20.62 8.82 -19.26
C LEU A 11 -20.06 9.88 -18.32
N PHE A 12 -19.53 9.49 -17.18
CA PHE A 12 -18.89 10.39 -16.21
C PHE A 12 -17.56 10.93 -16.75
N TYR A 13 -16.77 10.11 -17.43
CA TYR A 13 -15.50 10.54 -18.04
C TYR A 13 -15.71 11.46 -19.25
N THR A 14 -16.76 11.26 -20.05
CA THR A 14 -17.06 12.13 -21.20
C THR A 14 -17.61 13.49 -20.77
N LEU A 15 -18.38 13.58 -19.69
CA LEU A 15 -18.85 14.87 -19.14
C LEU A 15 -17.73 15.66 -18.44
N LEU A 16 -16.78 14.97 -17.79
CA LEU A 16 -15.64 15.62 -17.14
C LEU A 16 -14.63 16.15 -18.18
N ALA A 17 -14.41 15.42 -19.27
CA ALA A 17 -13.57 15.87 -20.39
C ALA A 17 -14.13 17.15 -21.06
N PHE A 18 -15.46 17.33 -21.09
CA PHE A 18 -16.08 18.52 -21.70
C PHE A 18 -15.98 19.77 -20.80
N LEU A 19 -15.79 19.62 -19.48
CA LEU A 19 -15.59 20.73 -18.55
C LEU A 19 -14.13 21.22 -18.49
N ILE A 20 -13.19 20.41 -18.92
CA ILE A 20 -11.74 20.73 -18.90
C ILE A 20 -11.32 21.55 -20.14
N THR A 21 -12.10 21.52 -21.24
CA THR A 21 -11.73 22.16 -22.50
C THR A 21 -11.89 23.68 -22.58
N THR A 22 -12.32 24.36 -21.51
CA THR A 22 -12.50 25.82 -21.51
C THR A 22 -11.48 26.61 -20.67
N PHE A 23 -10.51 25.96 -20.05
CA PHE A 23 -9.44 26.66 -19.33
C PHE A 23 -8.09 26.41 -19.98
N SER A 24 -7.83 27.08 -21.09
CA SER A 24 -6.46 27.23 -21.60
C SER A 24 -5.69 28.20 -20.68
N TYR A 25 -5.19 27.68 -19.55
CA TYR A 25 -4.18 28.40 -18.79
C TYR A 25 -2.84 28.25 -19.50
N SER A 26 -2.30 29.32 -20.05
CA SER A 26 -0.89 29.40 -20.37
C SER A 26 -0.12 29.52 -19.05
N LEU A 27 0.12 28.38 -18.42
CA LEU A 27 1.00 28.27 -17.26
C LEU A 27 2.46 28.33 -17.76
N SER A 28 3.05 29.51 -17.76
CA SER A 28 4.51 29.59 -17.66
C SER A 28 4.89 29.26 -16.22
N PRO A 29 5.50 28.12 -15.95
CA PRO A 29 5.91 27.81 -14.60
C PRO A 29 7.05 28.77 -14.22
N ALA A 30 6.81 29.66 -13.27
CA ALA A 30 7.90 30.26 -12.51
C ALA A 30 8.61 29.08 -11.83
N ALA A 31 9.75 28.69 -12.35
CA ALA A 31 10.53 27.56 -11.84
C ALA A 31 11.08 27.90 -10.46
N VAL A 32 10.30 27.68 -9.44
CA VAL A 32 10.80 27.66 -8.07
C VAL A 32 11.50 26.33 -7.86
N ASN A 33 12.79 26.28 -8.19
CA ASN A 33 13.66 25.14 -7.98
C ASN A 33 14.01 24.97 -6.50
N THR A 34 13.02 24.77 -5.64
CA THR A 34 13.27 24.38 -4.25
C THR A 34 13.42 22.86 -4.20
N TYR A 35 14.64 22.42 -3.95
CA TYR A 35 14.94 21.00 -3.70
C TYR A 35 15.08 20.81 -2.20
N PRO A 36 14.40 19.85 -1.62
CA PRO A 36 14.60 19.55 -0.21
C PRO A 36 16.01 18.99 -0.02
N ALA A 37 16.86 19.74 0.65
CA ALA A 37 18.21 19.25 0.98
C ALA A 37 18.10 18.02 1.89
N ASN A 38 17.39 18.14 3.01
CA ASN A 38 17.06 17.04 3.93
C ASN A 38 15.60 17.07 4.39
N VAL A 39 14.94 18.24 4.33
CA VAL A 39 13.57 18.45 4.81
C VAL A 39 12.81 19.26 3.75
N TRP A 40 11.57 18.86 3.49
CA TRP A 40 10.68 19.63 2.64
C TRP A 40 10.37 21.00 3.26
N GLN A 41 10.47 22.05 2.49
CA GLN A 41 9.92 23.34 2.87
C GLN A 41 8.41 23.25 2.87
N THR A 42 7.77 23.85 3.88
CA THR A 42 6.30 23.86 4.00
C THR A 42 5.76 25.20 3.53
N SER A 43 4.52 25.18 3.04
CA SER A 43 3.76 26.35 2.64
C SER A 43 2.29 26.10 2.96
N THR A 44 1.51 27.15 3.16
CA THR A 44 0.06 27.02 3.21
C THR A 44 -0.48 26.65 1.83
N PRO A 45 -1.62 25.94 1.74
CA PRO A 45 -2.26 25.69 0.45
C PRO A 45 -2.54 26.98 -0.34
N GLU A 46 -2.99 28.04 0.32
CA GLU A 46 -3.30 29.33 -0.29
C GLU A 46 -2.08 29.98 -0.95
N GLU A 47 -0.90 29.94 -0.30
CA GLU A 47 0.34 30.44 -0.90
C GLU A 47 0.73 29.69 -2.17
N GLN A 48 0.24 28.47 -2.33
CA GLN A 48 0.46 27.64 -3.51
C GLN A 48 -0.78 27.56 -4.40
N GLY A 49 -1.71 28.50 -4.33
CA GLY A 49 -2.88 28.57 -5.20
C GLY A 49 -3.92 27.49 -4.96
N MET A 50 -3.93 26.87 -3.78
CA MET A 50 -4.86 25.81 -3.38
C MET A 50 -5.78 26.29 -2.25
N GLN A 51 -6.96 25.71 -2.16
CA GLN A 51 -7.93 26.00 -1.11
C GLN A 51 -7.82 25.02 0.07
N SER A 52 -7.44 25.50 1.25
CA SER A 52 -7.43 24.72 2.50
C SER A 52 -8.77 24.09 2.82
N GLN A 53 -9.89 24.77 2.52
CA GLN A 53 -11.24 24.26 2.74
C GLN A 53 -11.47 22.91 2.05
N VAL A 54 -11.05 22.77 0.80
CA VAL A 54 -11.28 21.56 0.00
C VAL A 54 -10.43 20.40 0.55
N LEU A 55 -9.18 20.68 0.95
CA LEU A 55 -8.30 19.69 1.58
C LEU A 55 -8.83 19.28 2.97
N ALA A 56 -9.36 20.23 3.75
CA ALA A 56 -9.99 19.93 5.03
C ALA A 56 -11.19 18.98 4.87
N ASN A 57 -12.04 19.22 3.86
CA ASN A 57 -13.18 18.33 3.54
C ASN A 57 -12.71 16.91 3.18
N MET A 58 -11.58 16.77 2.48
CA MET A 58 -10.98 15.46 2.18
C MET A 58 -10.57 14.72 3.47
N ILE A 59 -9.85 15.40 4.36
CA ILE A 59 -9.42 14.82 5.64
C ILE A 59 -10.63 14.40 6.48
N GLU A 60 -11.66 15.25 6.51
CA GLU A 60 -12.90 14.97 7.23
C GLU A 60 -13.66 13.77 6.64
N GLU A 61 -13.77 13.66 5.31
CA GLU A 61 -14.38 12.49 4.67
C GLU A 61 -13.59 11.21 5.02
N ILE A 62 -12.27 11.23 4.92
CA ILE A 62 -11.44 10.07 5.26
C ILE A 62 -11.69 9.64 6.71
N LYS A 63 -11.76 10.62 7.64
CA LYS A 63 -12.04 10.37 9.05
C LYS A 63 -13.42 9.77 9.27
N ILE A 64 -14.48 10.40 8.71
CA ILE A 64 -15.87 9.97 8.86
C ILE A 64 -16.12 8.59 8.22
N LYS A 65 -15.56 8.35 7.04
CA LYS A 65 -15.71 7.08 6.33
C LYS A 65 -14.83 5.97 6.90
N GLY A 66 -13.86 6.31 7.74
CA GLY A 66 -12.91 5.35 8.31
C GLY A 66 -12.10 4.66 7.21
N TYR A 67 -11.67 5.39 6.19
CA TYR A 67 -10.82 4.84 5.15
C TYR A 67 -9.42 4.53 5.71
N ASN A 68 -8.90 3.37 5.36
CA ASN A 68 -7.56 2.93 5.78
C ASN A 68 -6.46 3.65 4.99
N ILE A 69 -6.45 4.97 5.06
CA ILE A 69 -5.35 5.83 4.61
C ILE A 69 -4.43 6.05 5.81
N ASP A 70 -3.13 5.88 5.62
CA ASP A 70 -2.13 5.99 6.70
C ASP A 70 -1.36 7.31 6.63
N SER A 71 -1.12 7.81 5.42
CA SER A 71 -0.57 9.16 5.23
C SER A 71 -0.96 9.75 3.88
N ILE A 72 -0.93 11.09 3.83
CA ILE A 72 -1.08 11.87 2.61
C ILE A 72 -0.01 12.96 2.66
N SER A 73 0.82 13.05 1.62
CA SER A 73 1.75 14.15 1.43
C SER A 73 1.51 14.78 0.07
N ILE A 74 1.27 16.08 0.03
CA ILE A 74 1.05 16.84 -1.20
C ILE A 74 2.17 17.86 -1.34
N ILE A 75 2.89 17.78 -2.45
CA ILE A 75 3.95 18.72 -2.81
C ILE A 75 3.48 19.49 -4.04
N ARG A 76 3.46 20.80 -3.96
CA ARG A 76 3.20 21.69 -5.10
C ARG A 76 4.25 22.78 -5.17
N ASN A 77 4.74 23.06 -6.39
CA ASN A 77 5.78 24.06 -6.64
C ASN A 77 7.06 23.89 -5.77
N GLY A 78 7.34 22.66 -5.31
CA GLY A 78 8.45 22.36 -4.43
C GLY A 78 8.17 22.50 -2.93
N TYR A 79 6.97 22.89 -2.55
CA TYR A 79 6.56 23.04 -1.16
C TYR A 79 5.62 21.92 -0.73
N MET A 80 5.80 21.43 0.48
CA MET A 80 4.86 20.54 1.14
C MET A 80 3.66 21.36 1.62
N VAL A 81 2.50 21.20 0.97
CA VAL A 81 1.27 21.94 1.27
C VAL A 81 0.32 21.14 2.17
N LEU A 82 0.48 19.83 2.23
CA LEU A 82 -0.20 18.95 3.17
C LEU A 82 0.71 17.80 3.56
N ASP A 83 0.82 17.52 4.86
CA ASP A 83 1.59 16.41 5.42
C ASP A 83 0.78 15.77 6.56
N ALA A 84 -0.15 14.89 6.19
CA ALA A 84 -1.13 14.30 7.10
C ALA A 84 -0.79 12.84 7.38
N TYR A 85 -0.73 12.48 8.66
CA TYR A 85 -0.52 11.12 9.14
C TYR A 85 -1.69 10.71 10.00
N PHE A 86 -2.25 9.56 9.68
CA PHE A 86 -3.36 9.01 10.44
C PHE A 86 -2.82 8.03 11.48
N TYR A 87 -3.14 8.29 12.74
CA TYR A 87 -2.75 7.38 13.82
C TYR A 87 -3.11 5.93 13.47
N PRO A 88 -2.21 4.94 13.71
CA PRO A 88 -0.97 5.04 14.48
C PRO A 88 0.28 5.37 13.66
N PHE A 89 0.13 5.70 12.38
CA PHE A 89 1.28 6.11 11.59
C PHE A 89 1.66 7.55 11.93
N SER A 90 2.96 7.78 11.96
CA SER A 90 3.52 9.09 12.29
C SER A 90 4.62 9.48 11.30
N LYS A 91 4.92 10.77 11.29
CA LYS A 91 6.01 11.31 10.48
C LYS A 91 7.31 10.58 10.78
N GLY A 92 8.01 10.20 9.72
CA GLY A 92 9.29 9.48 9.82
C GLY A 92 9.18 7.96 9.87
N GLN A 93 8.00 7.38 10.05
CA GLN A 93 7.82 5.94 9.92
C GLN A 93 7.92 5.49 8.46
N ARG A 94 8.60 4.36 8.24
CA ARG A 94 8.64 3.69 6.94
C ARG A 94 7.36 2.90 6.72
N HIS A 95 6.85 2.96 5.51
CA HIS A 95 5.71 2.19 5.06
C HIS A 95 6.10 1.23 3.94
N ILE A 96 5.48 0.07 3.87
CA ILE A 96 5.66 -0.82 2.73
C ILE A 96 5.05 -0.17 1.50
N ILE A 97 5.85 0.00 0.44
CA ILE A 97 5.40 0.70 -0.76
C ILE A 97 4.88 -0.24 -1.85
N HIS A 98 4.91 -1.56 -1.59
CA HIS A 98 4.45 -2.57 -2.54
C HIS A 98 4.98 -2.33 -3.96
N SER A 99 4.10 -2.36 -4.96
CA SER A 99 4.49 -2.25 -6.38
C SER A 99 5.00 -0.88 -6.81
N CYS A 100 4.95 0.17 -5.96
CA CYS A 100 5.70 1.40 -6.24
C CYS A 100 7.22 1.12 -6.38
N THR A 101 7.71 0.02 -5.83
CA THR A 101 9.09 -0.48 -6.03
C THR A 101 9.43 -0.68 -7.51
N LYS A 102 8.45 -1.07 -8.33
CA LYS A 102 8.65 -1.30 -9.77
C LYS A 102 9.08 -0.03 -10.50
N SER A 103 8.49 1.10 -10.15
CA SER A 103 8.87 2.39 -10.72
C SER A 103 10.29 2.79 -10.29
N ILE A 104 10.69 2.44 -9.07
CA ILE A 104 12.09 2.60 -8.63
C ILE A 104 13.03 1.70 -9.45
N MET A 105 12.63 0.45 -9.73
CA MET A 105 13.41 -0.42 -10.61
C MET A 105 13.59 0.17 -12.02
N SER A 106 12.54 0.79 -12.56
CA SER A 106 12.64 1.54 -13.83
C SER A 106 13.71 2.63 -13.76
N ILE A 107 13.73 3.42 -12.69
CA ILE A 107 14.76 4.46 -12.49
C ILE A 107 16.16 3.84 -12.49
N LEU A 108 16.35 2.71 -11.79
CA LEU A 108 17.65 2.04 -11.72
C LEU A 108 18.10 1.49 -13.07
N ILE A 109 17.19 0.96 -13.88
CA ILE A 109 17.48 0.53 -15.26
C ILE A 109 17.89 1.75 -16.09
N GLY A 110 17.18 2.87 -16.00
CA GLY A 110 17.57 4.12 -16.69
C GLY A 110 18.97 4.58 -16.31
N ILE A 111 19.28 4.59 -15.02
CA ILE A 111 20.64 4.93 -14.54
C ILE A 111 21.68 3.93 -15.06
N ALA A 112 21.34 2.64 -15.13
CA ALA A 112 22.27 1.63 -15.66
C ALA A 112 22.55 1.84 -17.15
N ILE A 113 21.55 2.26 -17.93
CA ILE A 113 21.70 2.63 -19.35
C ILE A 113 22.54 3.91 -19.46
N ASP A 114 22.20 4.97 -18.71
CA ASP A 114 22.92 6.25 -18.73
C ASP A 114 24.41 6.08 -18.37
N ARG A 115 24.75 5.06 -17.60
CA ARG A 115 26.13 4.73 -17.18
C ARG A 115 26.81 3.69 -18.08
N GLY A 116 26.15 3.20 -19.12
CA GLY A 116 26.70 2.24 -20.06
C GLY A 116 26.80 0.79 -19.54
N TYR A 117 26.16 0.44 -18.43
CA TYR A 117 26.06 -0.95 -17.96
C TYR A 117 25.09 -1.79 -18.81
N ILE A 118 24.11 -1.13 -19.42
CA ILE A 118 23.13 -1.69 -20.36
C ILE A 118 23.15 -0.81 -21.59
N LYS A 119 23.14 -1.40 -22.80
CA LYS A 119 23.25 -0.64 -24.05
C LYS A 119 21.95 0.06 -24.43
N SER A 120 20.83 -0.67 -24.39
CA SER A 120 19.49 -0.16 -24.70
C SER A 120 18.40 -1.07 -24.16
N VAL A 121 17.16 -0.62 -24.23
CA VAL A 121 15.97 -1.43 -23.88
C VAL A 121 15.69 -2.55 -24.89
N ASP A 122 16.24 -2.45 -26.10
CA ASP A 122 16.07 -3.42 -27.20
C ASP A 122 16.96 -4.65 -27.02
N GLN A 123 17.91 -4.63 -26.05
CA GLN A 123 18.76 -5.80 -25.79
C GLN A 123 17.92 -7.02 -25.38
N PRO A 124 18.14 -8.18 -26.03
CA PRO A 124 17.58 -9.44 -25.56
C PRO A 124 18.01 -9.74 -24.12
N ILE A 125 17.07 -10.23 -23.30
CA ILE A 125 17.36 -10.54 -21.89
C ILE A 125 18.43 -11.62 -21.73
N VAL A 126 18.60 -12.47 -22.72
CA VAL A 126 19.67 -13.50 -22.74
C VAL A 126 21.09 -12.90 -22.71
N GLU A 127 21.25 -11.66 -23.13
CA GLU A 127 22.53 -10.94 -23.02
C GLU A 127 22.75 -10.27 -21.65
N LEU A 128 21.67 -10.15 -20.85
CA LEU A 128 21.63 -9.39 -19.61
C LEU A 128 21.51 -10.26 -18.36
N LEU A 129 21.10 -11.52 -18.51
CA LEU A 129 20.88 -12.46 -17.43
C LEU A 129 22.09 -13.40 -17.25
N PRO A 130 22.27 -14.02 -16.08
CA PRO A 130 23.33 -14.99 -15.84
C PRO A 130 23.18 -16.25 -16.72
N HIS A 131 24.28 -16.83 -17.18
CA HIS A 131 24.29 -18.02 -18.06
C HIS A 131 23.52 -19.20 -17.48
N ASN A 132 23.66 -19.48 -16.21
CA ASN A 132 22.97 -20.59 -15.55
C ASN A 132 21.43 -20.49 -15.59
N ILE A 133 20.87 -19.31 -15.81
CA ILE A 133 19.43 -19.11 -15.93
C ILE A 133 18.98 -19.24 -17.40
N ILE A 134 19.86 -18.90 -18.37
CA ILE A 134 19.50 -18.86 -19.78
C ILE A 134 19.79 -20.16 -20.54
N ASP A 135 20.63 -21.05 -20.00
CA ASP A 135 21.05 -22.29 -20.69
C ASP A 135 19.86 -23.21 -21.02
N SER A 136 18.80 -23.16 -20.22
CA SER A 136 17.56 -23.93 -20.43
C SER A 136 16.49 -23.17 -21.23
N LEU A 137 16.78 -21.97 -21.77
CA LEU A 137 15.80 -21.11 -22.41
C LEU A 137 15.49 -21.56 -23.84
N GLY A 138 14.24 -21.89 -24.13
CA GLY A 138 13.80 -22.21 -25.49
C GLY A 138 13.90 -21.01 -26.46
N ASP A 139 14.04 -21.29 -27.76
CA ASP A 139 14.31 -20.28 -28.79
C ASP A 139 13.27 -19.16 -28.85
N ASN A 140 12.00 -19.44 -28.63
CA ASN A 140 10.92 -18.45 -28.63
C ASN A 140 11.01 -17.42 -27.49
N LYS A 141 11.74 -17.70 -26.40
CA LYS A 141 11.98 -16.77 -25.31
C LYS A 141 13.23 -15.91 -25.51
N ARG A 142 14.09 -16.28 -26.45
CA ARG A 142 15.34 -15.53 -26.73
C ARG A 142 15.07 -14.16 -27.35
N SER A 143 13.88 -13.95 -27.94
CA SER A 143 13.45 -12.67 -28.50
C SER A 143 12.87 -11.71 -27.46
N ILE A 144 12.72 -12.12 -26.19
CA ILE A 144 12.28 -11.22 -25.14
C ILE A 144 13.38 -10.19 -24.87
N THR A 145 13.04 -8.91 -24.97
CA THR A 145 13.94 -7.80 -24.72
C THR A 145 13.73 -7.19 -23.34
N LEU A 146 14.64 -6.33 -22.90
CA LEU A 146 14.50 -5.55 -21.68
C LEU A 146 13.23 -4.67 -21.72
N GLU A 147 12.88 -4.10 -22.90
CA GLU A 147 11.64 -3.34 -23.06
C GLU A 147 10.41 -4.17 -22.73
N HIS A 148 10.34 -5.41 -23.21
CA HIS A 148 9.22 -6.30 -22.93
C HIS A 148 9.03 -6.58 -21.43
N LEU A 149 10.13 -6.61 -20.65
CA LEU A 149 10.03 -6.69 -19.19
C LEU A 149 9.49 -5.39 -18.58
N LEU A 150 9.98 -4.25 -19.07
CA LEU A 150 9.62 -2.92 -18.56
C LEU A 150 8.15 -2.58 -18.82
N ILE A 151 7.61 -2.94 -19.98
CA ILE A 151 6.22 -2.68 -20.36
C ILE A 151 5.25 -3.80 -19.97
N MET A 152 5.71 -4.83 -19.23
CA MET A 152 4.87 -5.97 -18.84
C MET A 152 4.26 -6.73 -20.03
N ALA A 153 5.03 -6.95 -21.09
CA ALA A 153 4.59 -7.59 -22.33
C ALA A 153 5.54 -8.70 -22.80
N SER A 154 5.99 -9.56 -21.91
CA SER A 154 6.94 -10.63 -22.23
C SER A 154 6.32 -11.78 -23.04
N GLY A 155 5.01 -11.93 -23.05
CA GLY A 155 4.30 -13.08 -23.63
C GLY A 155 4.30 -14.34 -22.75
N LEU A 156 4.81 -14.25 -21.51
CA LEU A 156 4.80 -15.36 -20.53
C LEU A 156 3.46 -15.42 -19.78
N ASP A 157 2.97 -16.61 -19.46
CA ASP A 157 1.74 -16.85 -18.68
C ASP A 157 1.98 -16.62 -17.18
N CYS A 158 2.00 -15.36 -16.78
CA CYS A 158 2.39 -14.97 -15.41
C CYS A 158 1.30 -15.15 -14.34
N ARG A 159 0.03 -15.03 -14.66
CA ARG A 159 -1.13 -15.18 -13.76
C ARG A 159 -1.04 -14.36 -12.46
N ASP A 160 -0.55 -13.14 -12.57
CA ASP A 160 -0.28 -12.24 -11.42
C ASP A 160 -1.36 -11.16 -11.21
N SER A 161 -2.54 -11.33 -11.76
CA SER A 161 -3.66 -10.40 -11.55
C SER A 161 -4.59 -10.84 -10.41
N HIS A 162 -5.43 -9.92 -9.94
CA HIS A 162 -6.52 -10.23 -9.01
C HIS A 162 -7.45 -11.34 -9.54
N HIS A 163 -7.62 -11.43 -10.85
CA HIS A 163 -8.41 -12.48 -11.49
C HIS A 163 -7.87 -13.87 -11.17
N TYR A 164 -6.56 -14.01 -11.02
CA TYR A 164 -5.89 -15.27 -10.67
C TYR A 164 -5.50 -15.37 -9.19
N ASN A 165 -6.00 -14.50 -8.33
CA ASN A 165 -5.61 -14.44 -6.92
C ASN A 165 -4.08 -14.45 -6.70
N TRP A 166 -3.34 -13.76 -7.58
CA TRP A 166 -1.87 -13.67 -7.53
C TRP A 166 -1.14 -15.02 -7.61
N LYS A 167 -1.74 -16.00 -8.26
CA LYS A 167 -1.24 -17.39 -8.30
C LYS A 167 0.22 -17.46 -8.75
N GLY A 168 0.59 -16.78 -9.83
CA GLY A 168 1.94 -16.80 -10.37
C GLY A 168 2.98 -16.25 -9.38
N LEU A 169 2.66 -15.15 -8.68
CA LEU A 169 3.51 -14.60 -7.63
C LEU A 169 3.76 -15.63 -6.51
N PHE A 170 2.71 -16.31 -6.05
CA PHE A 170 2.86 -17.28 -4.96
C PHE A 170 3.63 -18.53 -5.42
N GLU A 171 3.42 -19.00 -6.64
CA GLU A 171 4.18 -20.11 -7.22
C GLU A 171 5.66 -19.75 -7.34
N MET A 172 5.99 -18.57 -7.85
CA MET A 172 7.36 -18.06 -7.87
C MET A 172 7.99 -18.02 -6.47
N ARG A 173 7.28 -17.48 -5.48
CA ARG A 173 7.80 -17.36 -4.11
C ARG A 173 8.05 -18.71 -3.44
N ARG A 174 7.29 -19.75 -3.80
CA ARG A 174 7.48 -21.13 -3.30
C ARG A 174 8.58 -21.88 -4.03
N SER A 175 9.00 -21.41 -5.20
CA SER A 175 10.08 -22.05 -5.95
C SER A 175 11.44 -21.84 -5.30
N GLY A 176 12.35 -22.77 -5.53
CA GLY A 176 13.72 -22.68 -5.05
C GLY A 176 14.56 -21.62 -5.77
N ASP A 177 14.24 -21.32 -7.04
CA ASP A 177 14.88 -20.30 -7.86
C ASP A 177 13.81 -19.47 -8.58
N TRP A 178 13.67 -18.20 -8.17
CA TRP A 178 12.64 -17.32 -8.71
C TRP A 178 12.91 -16.90 -10.16
N GLY A 179 14.17 -16.66 -10.51
CA GLY A 179 14.53 -16.29 -11.88
C GLY A 179 14.26 -17.42 -12.86
N GLN A 180 14.71 -18.61 -12.53
CA GLN A 180 14.45 -19.81 -13.32
C GLN A 180 12.95 -20.12 -13.41
N HIS A 181 12.19 -19.97 -12.31
CA HIS A 181 10.74 -20.17 -12.31
C HIS A 181 10.06 -19.26 -13.33
N VAL A 182 10.39 -17.95 -13.33
CA VAL A 182 9.78 -16.98 -14.26
C VAL A 182 10.12 -17.33 -15.71
N LEU A 183 11.36 -17.68 -16.00
CA LEU A 183 11.78 -18.02 -17.35
C LEU A 183 11.24 -19.38 -17.83
N ASN A 184 10.83 -20.26 -16.91
CA ASN A 184 10.19 -21.53 -17.23
C ASN A 184 8.69 -21.41 -17.51
N LEU A 185 8.06 -20.26 -17.20
CA LEU A 185 6.64 -20.05 -17.52
C LEU A 185 6.37 -20.26 -19.02
N PRO A 186 5.24 -20.86 -19.41
CA PRO A 186 4.91 -21.06 -20.82
C PRO A 186 4.71 -19.73 -21.55
N MET A 187 5.04 -19.71 -22.84
CA MET A 187 4.67 -18.61 -23.74
C MET A 187 3.20 -18.74 -24.13
N VAL A 188 2.45 -17.65 -24.03
CA VAL A 188 1.03 -17.57 -24.43
C VAL A 188 0.79 -16.53 -25.53
N GLY A 189 1.85 -15.85 -25.97
CA GLY A 189 1.81 -14.90 -27.08
C GLY A 189 3.20 -14.39 -27.46
N PRO A 190 3.31 -13.67 -28.56
CA PRO A 190 4.57 -13.02 -28.93
C PRO A 190 4.96 -11.92 -27.93
N PRO A 191 6.25 -11.73 -27.62
CA PRO A 191 6.72 -10.59 -26.84
C PRO A 191 6.27 -9.27 -27.46
N GLY A 192 5.87 -8.31 -26.61
CA GLY A 192 5.39 -6.99 -27.03
C GLY A 192 3.92 -6.93 -27.45
N SER A 193 3.23 -8.05 -27.61
CA SER A 193 1.88 -8.09 -28.19
C SER A 193 0.75 -7.73 -27.23
N LYS A 194 0.91 -8.02 -25.94
CA LYS A 194 -0.15 -7.86 -24.94
C LYS A 194 0.41 -7.53 -23.58
N PHE A 195 -0.23 -6.58 -22.89
CA PHE A 195 0.05 -6.31 -21.49
C PHE A 195 -0.43 -7.48 -20.61
N GLU A 196 0.48 -7.97 -19.77
CA GLU A 196 0.15 -8.90 -18.69
C GLU A 196 1.00 -8.56 -17.46
N TYR A 197 0.33 -8.04 -16.44
CA TYR A 197 1.02 -7.65 -15.20
C TYR A 197 1.71 -8.84 -14.55
N CYS A 198 3.02 -8.73 -14.33
CA CYS A 198 3.86 -9.83 -13.91
C CYS A 198 4.93 -9.37 -12.90
N ASN A 199 4.83 -9.84 -11.67
CA ASN A 199 5.82 -9.55 -10.64
C ASN A 199 7.19 -10.15 -10.96
N GLY A 200 7.18 -11.33 -11.59
CA GLY A 200 8.41 -12.02 -12.00
C GLY A 200 9.26 -11.20 -12.96
N LEU A 201 8.65 -10.46 -13.90
CA LEU A 201 9.41 -9.61 -14.81
C LEU A 201 10.17 -8.50 -14.07
N SER A 202 9.53 -7.89 -13.08
CA SER A 202 10.20 -6.87 -12.26
C SER A 202 11.29 -7.46 -11.34
N TYR A 203 11.14 -8.72 -10.93
CA TYR A 203 12.21 -9.44 -10.25
C TYR A 203 13.42 -9.65 -11.18
N LEU A 204 13.18 -10.04 -12.44
CA LEU A 204 14.26 -10.18 -13.43
C LEU A 204 15.00 -8.86 -13.67
N LEU A 205 14.35 -7.69 -13.54
CA LEU A 205 15.06 -6.40 -13.60
C LEU A 205 16.11 -6.27 -12.48
N SER A 206 15.83 -6.77 -11.27
CA SER A 206 16.84 -6.83 -10.19
C SER A 206 17.97 -7.79 -10.54
N VAL A 207 17.67 -8.94 -11.12
CA VAL A 207 18.70 -9.88 -11.59
C VAL A 207 19.60 -9.21 -12.63
N ILE A 208 19.01 -8.48 -13.59
CA ILE A 208 19.73 -7.76 -14.64
C ILE A 208 20.65 -6.70 -14.03
N ILE A 209 20.17 -5.88 -13.08
CA ILE A 209 21.03 -4.89 -12.40
C ILE A 209 22.22 -5.59 -11.74
N ASN A 210 22.00 -6.67 -10.99
CA ASN A 210 23.09 -7.40 -10.33
C ASN A 210 24.09 -7.96 -11.36
N THR A 211 23.59 -8.51 -12.46
CA THR A 211 24.44 -9.15 -13.49
C THR A 211 25.28 -8.13 -14.25
N THR A 212 24.66 -7.03 -14.69
CA THR A 212 25.32 -6.05 -15.56
C THR A 212 26.24 -5.11 -14.78
N THR A 213 25.84 -4.68 -13.59
CA THR A 213 26.60 -3.73 -12.77
C THR A 213 27.62 -4.39 -11.85
N LYS A 214 27.51 -5.71 -11.61
CA LYS A 214 28.26 -6.49 -10.60
C LYS A 214 28.07 -5.99 -9.16
N MET A 215 27.01 -5.21 -8.92
CA MET A 215 26.58 -4.73 -7.61
C MET A 215 25.22 -5.34 -7.24
N LYS A 216 24.94 -5.53 -5.94
CA LYS A 216 23.59 -5.86 -5.50
C LYS A 216 22.65 -4.71 -5.87
N THR A 217 21.40 -5.01 -6.18
CA THR A 217 20.43 -3.98 -6.62
C THR A 217 20.31 -2.87 -5.58
N ARG A 218 20.22 -3.22 -4.29
CA ARG A 218 20.19 -2.25 -3.20
C ARG A 218 21.45 -1.37 -3.17
N GLU A 219 22.63 -1.95 -3.28
CA GLU A 219 23.89 -1.21 -3.31
C GLU A 219 23.96 -0.23 -4.49
N PHE A 220 23.55 -0.70 -5.67
CA PHE A 220 23.44 0.17 -6.86
C PHE A 220 22.46 1.31 -6.65
N ALA A 221 21.28 1.03 -6.06
CA ALA A 221 20.27 2.01 -5.74
C ALA A 221 20.76 3.03 -4.68
N GLU A 222 21.39 2.58 -3.61
CA GLU A 222 21.95 3.45 -2.57
C GLU A 222 22.97 4.40 -3.18
N LYS A 223 23.93 3.89 -3.95
CA LYS A 223 24.99 4.70 -4.56
C LYS A 223 24.48 5.74 -5.56
N ASN A 224 23.49 5.38 -6.39
CA ASN A 224 23.17 6.13 -7.60
C ASN A 224 21.84 6.90 -7.52
N LEU A 225 20.97 6.55 -6.57
CA LEU A 225 19.64 7.14 -6.43
C LEU A 225 19.38 7.60 -4.99
N PHE A 226 19.43 6.69 -4.01
CA PHE A 226 18.94 6.99 -2.68
C PHE A 226 19.82 7.97 -1.92
N THR A 227 21.13 7.73 -1.85
CA THR A 227 22.08 8.66 -1.19
C THR A 227 22.06 10.05 -1.83
N PRO A 228 22.09 10.21 -3.16
CA PRO A 228 21.92 11.51 -3.79
C PRO A 228 20.62 12.24 -3.45
N LEU A 229 19.53 11.50 -3.21
CA LEU A 229 18.23 12.04 -2.77
C LEU A 229 18.16 12.28 -1.25
N GLY A 230 19.20 11.94 -0.50
CA GLY A 230 19.18 11.99 0.97
C GLY A 230 18.20 10.96 1.58
N ILE A 231 18.06 9.80 0.95
CA ILE A 231 17.28 8.65 1.44
C ILE A 231 18.26 7.66 2.06
N SER A 232 18.18 7.45 3.36
CA SER A 232 19.13 6.63 4.11
C SER A 232 18.50 5.42 4.80
N GLU A 233 17.22 5.49 5.11
CA GLU A 233 16.52 4.44 5.84
C GLU A 233 15.62 3.64 4.90
N ILE A 234 16.12 2.49 4.45
CA ILE A 234 15.44 1.62 3.49
C ILE A 234 15.45 0.20 4.03
N ASP A 235 14.30 -0.46 4.03
CA ASP A 235 14.24 -1.91 4.11
C ASP A 235 13.84 -2.46 2.75
N TRP A 236 14.50 -3.53 2.33
CA TRP A 236 14.21 -4.19 1.07
C TRP A 236 14.42 -5.70 1.22
N GLU A 237 13.33 -6.46 1.04
CA GLU A 237 13.36 -7.92 1.13
C GLU A 237 14.21 -8.53 0.02
N LYS A 238 14.78 -9.70 0.30
CA LYS A 238 15.56 -10.48 -0.66
C LYS A 238 14.89 -11.81 -0.98
N SER A 239 15.12 -12.27 -2.20
CA SER A 239 14.79 -13.64 -2.60
C SER A 239 15.67 -14.67 -1.90
N PRO A 240 15.37 -15.97 -2.00
CA PRO A 240 16.25 -17.04 -1.55
C PRO A 240 17.67 -16.98 -2.16
N GLN A 241 17.80 -16.40 -3.37
CA GLN A 241 19.08 -16.19 -4.04
C GLN A 241 19.84 -14.95 -3.53
N GLY A 242 19.32 -14.24 -2.52
CA GLY A 242 19.91 -13.02 -1.98
C GLY A 242 19.75 -11.77 -2.87
N ILE A 243 18.88 -11.83 -3.87
CA ILE A 243 18.59 -10.71 -4.80
C ILE A 243 17.45 -9.86 -4.23
N ASP A 244 17.60 -8.55 -4.25
CA ASP A 244 16.59 -7.63 -3.74
C ASP A 244 15.31 -7.71 -4.60
N VAL A 245 14.13 -7.71 -3.95
CA VAL A 245 12.85 -8.00 -4.60
C VAL A 245 12.37 -6.81 -5.45
N GLY A 246 12.55 -6.88 -6.78
CA GLY A 246 12.26 -5.77 -7.70
C GLY A 246 10.77 -5.46 -7.90
N TYR A 247 9.88 -6.35 -7.55
CA TYR A 247 8.44 -6.14 -7.75
C TYR A 247 7.73 -5.48 -6.56
N GLY A 248 8.38 -5.39 -5.42
CA GLY A 248 7.75 -4.91 -4.19
C GLY A 248 8.62 -5.11 -2.96
N ARG A 249 7.99 -5.16 -1.78
CA ARG A 249 8.67 -5.51 -0.52
C ARG A 249 9.82 -4.57 -0.17
N MET A 250 9.65 -3.29 -0.52
CA MET A 250 10.49 -2.18 -0.08
C MET A 250 9.69 -1.33 0.90
N TRP A 251 10.38 -0.77 1.89
CA TRP A 251 9.81 0.17 2.86
C TRP A 251 10.54 1.51 2.75
N LEU A 252 9.76 2.56 2.52
CA LEU A 252 10.23 3.95 2.48
C LEU A 252 9.36 4.84 3.37
N LYS A 253 9.91 5.97 3.77
CA LYS A 253 9.12 7.05 4.37
C LYS A 253 8.26 7.73 3.29
N PRO A 254 7.04 8.22 3.61
CA PRO A 254 6.23 8.98 2.66
C PRO A 254 6.97 10.17 2.03
N HIS A 255 7.78 10.88 2.82
CA HIS A 255 8.63 11.97 2.31
C HIS A 255 9.67 11.50 1.29
N ASP A 256 10.20 10.29 1.45
CA ASP A 256 11.15 9.72 0.50
C ASP A 256 10.45 9.25 -0.78
N MET A 257 9.23 8.74 -0.68
CA MET A 257 8.37 8.50 -1.86
C MET A 257 8.11 9.80 -2.63
N ALA A 258 7.86 10.90 -1.91
CA ALA A 258 7.69 12.23 -2.52
C ALA A 258 8.95 12.70 -3.27
N LYS A 259 10.16 12.42 -2.75
CA LYS A 259 11.42 12.73 -3.46
C LYS A 259 11.55 11.97 -4.78
N ILE A 260 11.09 10.72 -4.84
CA ILE A 260 11.04 9.94 -6.08
C ILE A 260 10.10 10.60 -7.11
N GLY A 261 8.89 10.97 -6.70
CA GLY A 261 7.95 11.69 -7.56
C GLY A 261 8.50 13.04 -8.02
N TRP A 262 9.12 13.80 -7.11
CA TRP A 262 9.72 15.10 -7.40
C TRP A 262 10.92 15.01 -8.37
N LEU A 263 11.74 13.98 -8.23
CA LEU A 263 12.81 13.69 -9.18
C LEU A 263 12.24 13.52 -10.59
N TYR A 264 11.17 12.78 -10.76
CA TYR A 264 10.54 12.52 -12.04
C TYR A 264 9.83 13.75 -12.61
N LEU A 265 9.14 14.51 -11.75
CA LEU A 265 8.53 15.79 -12.13
C LEU A 265 9.59 16.77 -12.69
N ASN A 266 10.80 16.74 -12.13
CA ASN A 266 11.93 17.55 -12.58
C ASN A 266 12.81 16.84 -13.62
N LYS A 267 12.24 15.93 -14.40
CA LYS A 267 12.92 15.26 -15.52
C LYS A 267 14.24 14.61 -15.13
N GLY A 268 14.27 13.95 -13.95
CA GLY A 268 15.43 13.23 -13.45
C GLY A 268 16.52 14.10 -12.81
N ARG A 269 16.26 15.39 -12.62
CA ARG A 269 17.20 16.33 -12.00
C ARG A 269 16.91 16.48 -10.50
N TRP A 270 17.98 16.50 -9.72
CA TRP A 270 17.94 16.79 -8.28
C TRP A 270 18.96 17.87 -7.95
N GLY A 271 18.48 19.07 -7.67
CA GLY A 271 19.34 20.25 -7.59
C GLY A 271 20.11 20.49 -8.88
N LYS A 272 21.43 20.54 -8.79
CA LYS A 272 22.32 20.70 -9.96
C LYS A 272 22.69 19.37 -10.64
N LYS A 273 22.29 18.22 -10.08
CA LYS A 273 22.71 16.90 -10.57
C LYS A 273 21.59 16.25 -11.41
N GLN A 274 21.94 15.71 -12.56
CA GLN A 274 21.11 14.80 -13.33
C GLN A 274 21.36 13.40 -12.78
N LEU A 275 20.39 12.80 -12.10
CA LEU A 275 20.52 11.45 -11.52
C LEU A 275 20.14 10.37 -12.52
N VAL A 276 19.12 10.63 -13.33
CA VAL A 276 18.70 9.82 -14.47
C VAL A 276 18.38 10.77 -15.62
N SER A 277 18.67 10.40 -16.85
CA SER A 277 18.51 11.29 -18.02
C SER A 277 17.06 11.74 -18.20
N SER A 278 16.86 12.96 -18.71
CA SER A 278 15.53 13.46 -19.05
C SER A 278 14.86 12.63 -20.14
N SER A 279 15.65 12.11 -21.09
CA SER A 279 15.18 11.21 -22.14
C SER A 279 14.64 9.88 -21.56
N TRP A 280 15.26 9.35 -20.49
CA TRP A 280 14.73 8.18 -19.83
C TRP A 280 13.42 8.48 -19.09
N VAL A 281 13.35 9.60 -18.35
CA VAL A 281 12.11 10.00 -17.67
C VAL A 281 10.98 10.12 -18.68
N GLU A 282 11.17 10.85 -19.78
CA GLU A 282 10.18 10.99 -20.85
C GLU A 282 9.78 9.64 -21.45
N LYS A 283 10.77 8.79 -21.77
CA LYS A 283 10.52 7.47 -22.34
C LYS A 283 9.77 6.56 -21.36
N SER A 284 10.15 6.57 -20.07
CA SER A 284 9.58 5.69 -19.06
C SER A 284 8.16 6.09 -18.62
N THR A 285 7.80 7.35 -18.77
CA THR A 285 6.47 7.89 -18.40
C THR A 285 5.55 8.14 -19.60
N ARG A 286 5.96 7.70 -20.79
CA ARG A 286 5.10 7.64 -21.99
C ARG A 286 4.35 6.30 -21.99
N GLY A 287 3.09 6.30 -22.45
CA GLY A 287 2.34 5.07 -22.69
C GLY A 287 2.95 4.26 -23.82
N HIS A 288 3.30 3.00 -23.57
CA HIS A 288 3.85 2.07 -24.55
C HIS A 288 2.86 0.98 -24.93
N ILE A 289 2.00 0.61 -24.00
CA ILE A 289 1.00 -0.44 -24.20
C ILE A 289 -0.26 -0.12 -23.39
N GLU A 290 -1.42 -0.42 -23.95
CA GLU A 290 -2.69 -0.28 -23.23
C GLU A 290 -2.80 -1.38 -22.18
N ALA A 291 -2.94 -0.99 -20.92
CA ALA A 291 -3.11 -1.90 -19.80
C ALA A 291 -4.59 -2.13 -19.47
N LYS A 292 -5.41 -1.10 -19.62
CA LYS A 292 -6.87 -1.06 -19.46
C LYS A 292 -7.42 0.10 -20.27
N PRO A 293 -8.73 0.15 -20.56
CA PRO A 293 -9.33 1.32 -21.18
C PRO A 293 -8.96 2.62 -20.46
N ALA A 294 -8.46 3.61 -21.21
CA ALA A 294 -7.97 4.91 -20.72
C ALA A 294 -6.79 4.85 -19.71
N LEU A 295 -6.07 3.74 -19.67
CA LEU A 295 -4.90 3.59 -18.80
C LEU A 295 -3.79 2.83 -19.53
N GLN A 296 -2.71 3.53 -19.80
CA GLN A 296 -1.53 2.99 -20.45
C GLN A 296 -0.45 2.57 -19.45
N TYR A 297 0.50 1.79 -19.91
CA TYR A 297 1.67 1.41 -19.14
C TYR A 297 2.95 1.85 -19.85
N GLY A 298 3.78 2.57 -19.11
CA GLY A 298 5.13 2.94 -19.51
C GLY A 298 6.15 1.92 -19.02
N TYR A 299 7.38 2.35 -18.76
CA TYR A 299 8.40 1.50 -18.16
C TYR A 299 8.20 1.44 -16.65
N GLN A 300 7.34 0.51 -16.21
CA GLN A 300 6.95 0.29 -14.80
C GLN A 300 6.21 1.49 -14.16
N TRP A 301 5.58 2.34 -14.98
CA TRP A 301 4.73 3.45 -14.58
C TRP A 301 3.34 3.30 -15.20
N TRP A 302 2.31 3.62 -14.44
CA TRP A 302 0.95 3.77 -14.93
C TRP A 302 0.79 5.17 -15.51
N VAL A 303 0.28 5.29 -16.72
CA VAL A 303 0.20 6.54 -17.48
C VAL A 303 -1.24 6.80 -17.88
N ASN A 304 -1.78 7.95 -17.47
CA ASN A 304 -3.11 8.38 -17.85
C ASN A 304 -3.08 9.10 -19.21
N ASP A 305 -4.25 9.21 -19.87
CA ASP A 305 -4.37 9.90 -21.17
C ASP A 305 -4.07 11.41 -21.09
N ASP A 306 -4.19 12.01 -19.89
CA ASP A 306 -3.83 13.41 -19.61
C ASP A 306 -2.33 13.66 -19.42
N GLY A 307 -1.49 12.64 -19.60
CA GLY A 307 -0.05 12.72 -19.43
C GLY A 307 0.44 12.67 -17.98
N ASN A 308 -0.46 12.58 -17.01
CA ASN A 308 -0.11 12.31 -15.61
C ASN A 308 0.27 10.83 -15.46
N TYR A 309 1.17 10.54 -14.53
CA TYR A 309 1.64 9.17 -14.31
C TYR A 309 1.80 8.86 -12.83
N SER A 310 1.76 7.56 -12.53
CA SER A 310 1.76 7.11 -11.14
C SER A 310 2.54 5.82 -10.96
N ALA A 311 3.28 5.74 -9.84
CA ALA A 311 3.65 4.47 -9.25
C ALA A 311 2.50 4.02 -8.34
N ILE A 312 2.00 2.79 -8.55
CA ILE A 312 0.84 2.27 -7.81
C ILE A 312 1.23 0.97 -7.11
N GLY A 313 1.00 0.92 -5.82
CA GLY A 313 1.20 -0.25 -4.98
C GLY A 313 -0.10 -0.77 -4.36
N TYR A 314 -0.11 -2.05 -4.04
CA TYR A 314 -1.25 -2.70 -3.40
C TYR A 314 -1.65 -1.98 -2.11
N SER A 315 -2.94 -2.03 -1.77
CA SER A 315 -3.51 -1.42 -0.56
C SER A 315 -3.40 0.12 -0.48
N GLY A 316 -3.25 0.82 -1.62
CA GLY A 316 -3.34 2.28 -1.65
C GLY A 316 -2.01 3.01 -1.49
N GLN A 317 -0.91 2.39 -1.90
CA GLN A 317 0.37 3.07 -2.03
C GLN A 317 0.42 3.79 -3.37
N TYR A 318 0.65 5.10 -3.37
CA TYR A 318 0.70 5.90 -4.59
C TYR A 318 1.81 6.94 -4.54
N ILE A 319 2.48 7.11 -5.66
CA ILE A 319 3.28 8.30 -6.00
C ILE A 319 2.69 8.81 -7.30
N MET A 320 1.85 9.83 -7.24
CA MET A 320 1.24 10.45 -8.42
C MET A 320 2.02 11.70 -8.80
N VAL A 321 2.28 11.85 -10.07
CA VAL A 321 2.99 13.01 -10.63
C VAL A 321 2.07 13.68 -11.64
N ALA A 322 1.62 14.89 -11.30
CA ALA A 322 0.78 15.74 -12.13
C ALA A 322 1.63 16.89 -12.71
N THR A 323 2.08 16.69 -13.95
CA THR A 323 3.12 17.54 -14.56
C THR A 323 2.64 18.97 -14.80
N GLU A 324 1.45 19.15 -15.35
CA GLU A 324 0.88 20.47 -15.61
C GLU A 324 0.54 21.25 -14.34
N MET A 325 0.27 20.54 -13.25
CA MET A 325 -0.04 21.12 -11.94
C MET A 325 1.20 21.37 -11.09
N ASN A 326 2.39 21.01 -11.61
CA ASN A 326 3.67 21.03 -10.88
C ASN A 326 3.54 20.39 -9.48
N MET A 327 2.97 19.18 -9.44
CA MET A 327 2.52 18.54 -8.19
C MET A 327 2.95 17.08 -8.11
N VAL A 328 3.27 16.68 -6.88
CA VAL A 328 3.42 15.27 -6.48
C VAL A 328 2.48 14.98 -5.33
N VAL A 329 1.73 13.89 -5.43
CA VAL A 329 0.84 13.41 -4.37
C VAL A 329 1.25 12.02 -3.95
N VAL A 330 1.48 11.83 -2.67
CA VAL A 330 1.81 10.53 -2.09
C VAL A 330 0.71 10.09 -1.15
N PHE A 331 0.28 8.85 -1.32
CA PHE A 331 -0.57 8.16 -0.36
C PHE A 331 0.13 6.90 0.14
N THR A 332 0.00 6.65 1.43
CA THR A 332 0.19 5.32 1.98
C THR A 332 -1.10 4.85 2.62
N GLY A 333 -1.35 3.57 2.59
CA GLY A 333 -2.60 3.07 3.09
C GLY A 333 -2.61 1.56 3.27
N GLY A 334 -3.72 1.04 3.79
CA GLY A 334 -4.01 -0.36 3.96
C GLY A 334 -5.37 -0.74 3.48
N LEU A 335 -5.72 -0.18 2.36
CA LEU A 335 -7.02 -0.38 1.76
C LEU A 335 -7.24 -1.84 1.38
N PRO A 336 -8.46 -2.38 1.57
CA PRO A 336 -8.82 -3.71 1.09
C PRO A 336 -8.76 -3.76 -0.45
N GLY A 337 -8.52 -4.95 -1.01
CA GLY A 337 -8.28 -5.16 -2.44
C GLY A 337 -9.28 -4.52 -3.39
N GLY A 338 -10.55 -4.42 -3.00
CA GLY A 338 -11.61 -3.77 -3.81
C GLY A 338 -11.64 -2.23 -3.74
N LYS A 339 -10.73 -1.58 -2.98
CA LYS A 339 -10.70 -0.12 -2.80
C LYS A 339 -9.32 0.48 -3.05
N THR A 340 -8.47 -0.21 -3.76
CA THR A 340 -7.11 0.26 -4.05
C THR A 340 -7.07 1.53 -4.89
N SER A 341 -8.15 1.87 -5.62
CA SER A 341 -8.32 3.11 -6.40
C SER A 341 -8.66 4.35 -5.57
N LEU A 342 -9.03 4.19 -4.30
CA LEU A 342 -9.47 5.30 -3.46
C LEU A 342 -8.50 6.50 -3.41
N PRO A 343 -7.16 6.34 -3.36
CA PRO A 343 -6.25 7.48 -3.44
C PRO A 343 -6.40 8.30 -4.73
N PHE A 344 -6.61 7.63 -5.86
CA PHE A 344 -6.90 8.29 -7.13
C PHE A 344 -8.25 9.02 -7.09
N GLU A 345 -9.30 8.37 -6.57
CA GLU A 345 -10.63 8.97 -6.41
C GLU A 345 -10.60 10.21 -5.52
N LEU A 346 -9.87 10.17 -4.39
CA LEU A 346 -9.69 11.32 -3.50
C LEU A 346 -8.90 12.45 -4.16
N THR A 347 -7.90 12.11 -4.97
CA THR A 347 -7.12 13.09 -5.74
C THR A 347 -8.02 13.83 -6.72
N MET A 348 -8.81 13.10 -7.50
CA MET A 348 -9.73 13.68 -8.49
C MET A 348 -10.87 14.48 -7.84
N LYS A 349 -11.35 14.04 -6.68
CA LYS A 349 -12.48 14.68 -5.99
C LYS A 349 -12.08 15.92 -5.20
N TYR A 350 -10.88 15.95 -4.65
CA TYR A 350 -10.48 16.99 -3.70
C TYR A 350 -9.16 17.68 -4.06
N ILE A 351 -8.09 16.92 -4.36
CA ILE A 351 -6.77 17.53 -4.48
C ILE A 351 -6.67 18.39 -5.75
N PHE A 352 -7.08 17.87 -6.89
CA PHE A 352 -7.09 18.64 -8.13
C PHE A 352 -8.07 19.80 -8.09
N PRO A 353 -9.34 19.64 -7.62
CA PRO A 353 -10.25 20.77 -7.48
C PRO A 353 -9.83 21.82 -6.42
N ALA A 354 -8.95 21.47 -5.48
CA ALA A 354 -8.40 22.47 -4.57
C ALA A 354 -7.51 23.50 -5.28
N ILE A 355 -6.95 23.15 -6.46
CA ILE A 355 -6.12 24.06 -7.25
C ILE A 355 -7.03 25.01 -8.02
N VAL A 356 -7.00 26.28 -7.69
CA VAL A 356 -7.81 27.30 -8.34
C VAL A 356 -7.00 28.42 -8.98
N SER A 357 -5.69 28.46 -8.72
CA SER A 357 -4.79 29.46 -9.28
C SER A 357 -3.35 28.93 -9.42
N SER A 358 -2.59 29.49 -10.36
CA SER A 358 -1.14 29.37 -10.41
C SER A 358 -0.44 30.30 -9.42
N GLU A 359 -1.12 31.37 -9.00
CA GLU A 359 -0.63 32.39 -8.09
C GLU A 359 -1.14 32.13 -6.68
N SER A 360 -0.52 32.79 -5.69
CA SER A 360 -0.94 32.77 -4.31
C SER A 360 -2.36 33.33 -4.17
N LEU A 361 -3.16 32.69 -3.34
CA LEU A 361 -4.50 33.14 -2.97
C LEU A 361 -4.45 34.04 -1.73
N PRO A 362 -5.47 34.89 -1.52
CA PRO A 362 -5.67 35.54 -0.25
C PRO A 362 -5.72 34.53 0.90
N THR A 363 -5.07 34.85 2.00
CA THR A 363 -5.05 33.99 3.19
C THR A 363 -6.46 33.74 3.71
N ASN A 364 -6.83 32.48 3.89
CA ASN A 364 -8.06 32.06 4.55
C ASN A 364 -7.74 31.42 5.90
N SER A 365 -7.43 32.26 6.89
CA SER A 365 -6.96 31.82 8.20
C SER A 365 -7.91 30.82 8.88
N ARG A 366 -9.22 30.97 8.72
CA ARG A 366 -10.22 30.08 9.30
C ARG A 366 -10.11 28.66 8.74
N GLU A 367 -10.04 28.52 7.42
CA GLU A 367 -10.01 27.20 6.79
C GLU A 367 -8.61 26.56 6.89
N ALA A 368 -7.57 27.37 6.90
CA ALA A 368 -6.20 26.91 7.19
C ALA A 368 -6.10 26.35 8.62
N GLU A 369 -6.65 27.03 9.61
CA GLU A 369 -6.71 26.56 11.00
C GLU A 369 -7.59 25.30 11.16
N ARG A 370 -8.72 25.24 10.42
CA ARG A 370 -9.57 24.05 10.37
C ARG A 370 -8.79 22.84 9.83
N LEU A 371 -8.09 23.02 8.70
CA LEU A 371 -7.26 21.96 8.11
C LEU A 371 -6.20 21.47 9.10
N ASP A 372 -5.45 22.39 9.71
CA ASP A 372 -4.42 22.07 10.68
C ASP A 372 -4.98 21.35 11.93
N THR A 373 -6.13 21.80 12.43
CA THR A 373 -6.84 21.13 13.53
C THR A 373 -7.26 19.70 13.15
N LEU A 374 -7.79 19.49 11.95
CA LEU A 374 -8.13 18.16 11.47
C LEU A 374 -6.90 17.27 11.34
N VAL A 375 -5.81 17.76 10.74
CA VAL A 375 -4.55 17.02 10.60
C VAL A 375 -3.99 16.62 11.97
N ARG A 376 -4.01 17.53 12.95
CA ARG A 376 -3.63 17.18 14.33
C ARG A 376 -4.55 16.13 14.95
N SER A 377 -5.86 16.26 14.75
CA SER A 377 -6.84 15.34 15.34
C SER A 377 -6.75 13.90 14.82
N ILE A 378 -6.25 13.70 13.60
CA ILE A 378 -6.07 12.36 13.05
C ILE A 378 -4.71 11.72 13.39
N SER A 379 -3.76 12.53 13.88
CA SER A 379 -2.41 12.08 14.21
C SER A 379 -2.26 11.54 15.64
N ILE A 380 -3.27 11.75 16.49
CA ILE A 380 -3.30 11.30 17.87
C ILE A 380 -4.22 10.10 18.04
N PRO A 381 -4.00 9.25 19.06
CA PRO A 381 -4.99 8.25 19.46
C PRO A 381 -6.35 8.90 19.69
N PHE A 382 -7.40 8.17 19.42
CA PHE A 382 -8.76 8.62 19.73
C PHE A 382 -8.92 8.78 21.27
N GLN A 383 -8.58 9.96 21.79
CA GLN A 383 -8.64 10.18 23.24
C GLN A 383 -10.07 10.17 23.79
N ASP A 384 -11.04 10.60 22.96
CA ASP A 384 -12.47 10.65 23.34
C ASP A 384 -13.32 9.63 22.57
N GLY A 385 -12.70 8.63 21.95
CA GLY A 385 -13.30 7.78 20.94
C GLY A 385 -13.60 6.36 21.37
N PHE A 386 -13.52 6.03 22.65
CA PHE A 386 -13.93 4.73 23.15
C PHE A 386 -15.36 4.78 23.68
N VAL A 387 -16.16 3.84 23.26
CA VAL A 387 -17.54 3.64 23.70
C VAL A 387 -17.62 2.27 24.35
N TRP A 388 -18.33 2.18 25.46
CA TRP A 388 -18.63 0.90 26.07
C TRP A 388 -19.69 0.17 25.24
N LEU A 389 -19.37 -1.04 24.80
CA LEU A 389 -20.36 -1.97 24.29
C LEU A 389 -21.05 -2.61 25.49
N SER A 390 -22.18 -2.08 25.88
CA SER A 390 -23.03 -2.72 26.89
C SER A 390 -23.87 -3.82 26.25
N LYS A 391 -24.29 -4.78 27.06
CA LYS A 391 -25.23 -5.83 26.67
C LYS A 391 -26.49 -5.27 25.97
N GLU A 392 -26.98 -4.14 26.43
CA GLU A 392 -28.23 -3.54 25.97
C GLU A 392 -28.05 -2.84 24.63
N GLU A 393 -26.94 -2.12 24.41
CA GLU A 393 -26.63 -1.45 23.13
C GLU A 393 -26.30 -2.44 22.01
N GLY A 394 -25.60 -3.54 22.33
CA GLY A 394 -25.27 -4.59 21.35
C GLY A 394 -26.51 -5.34 20.85
N MET A 395 -27.56 -5.42 21.68
CA MET A 395 -28.80 -6.16 21.38
C MET A 395 -29.85 -5.34 20.65
N ALA A 396 -29.84 -4.01 20.75
CA ALA A 396 -31.00 -3.21 20.40
C ALA A 396 -31.06 -2.74 18.95
N LYS A 397 -29.94 -2.58 18.24
CA LYS A 397 -29.96 -1.84 16.95
C LYS A 397 -29.71 -2.65 15.69
N ASP A 398 -28.97 -3.77 15.70
CA ASP A 398 -28.50 -4.36 14.44
C ASP A 398 -28.68 -5.89 14.32
N GLY A 399 -29.33 -6.58 15.24
CA GLY A 399 -29.55 -8.04 15.15
C GLY A 399 -28.26 -8.91 15.16
N VAL A 400 -27.11 -8.32 15.49
CA VAL A 400 -25.80 -8.97 15.43
C VAL A 400 -25.60 -9.94 16.61
N PHE A 401 -26.22 -9.68 17.75
CA PHE A 401 -26.22 -10.60 18.88
C PHE A 401 -27.43 -11.53 18.80
N ARG A 402 -27.23 -12.75 18.33
CA ARG A 402 -28.24 -13.79 18.51
C ARG A 402 -28.36 -14.09 20.00
N ARG A 403 -29.59 -14.14 20.53
CA ARG A 403 -29.91 -14.59 21.89
C ARG A 403 -29.52 -16.08 22.06
N THR A 404 -28.25 -16.34 22.28
CA THR A 404 -27.79 -17.60 22.85
C THR A 404 -27.51 -17.36 24.33
N LYS A 405 -27.54 -18.40 25.16
CA LYS A 405 -27.16 -18.33 26.59
C LYS A 405 -25.66 -18.02 26.74
N THR A 406 -25.21 -16.91 26.18
CA THR A 406 -23.81 -16.49 26.16
C THR A 406 -23.48 -15.74 27.43
N PRO A 407 -22.27 -15.89 27.98
CA PRO A 407 -21.79 -15.05 29.06
C PRO A 407 -21.89 -13.58 28.62
N LYS A 408 -22.33 -12.76 29.53
CA LYS A 408 -22.35 -11.32 29.29
C LYS A 408 -20.93 -10.81 29.37
N PHE A 409 -20.50 -10.07 28.36
CA PHE A 409 -19.22 -9.38 28.40
C PHE A 409 -19.37 -7.96 27.87
N MET A 410 -18.50 -7.09 28.33
CA MET A 410 -18.41 -5.70 27.89
C MET A 410 -16.95 -5.37 27.60
N PHE A 411 -16.72 -4.47 26.68
CA PHE A 411 -15.40 -3.92 26.39
C PHE A 411 -15.53 -2.55 25.71
N GLU A 412 -14.49 -1.76 25.82
CA GLU A 412 -14.39 -0.49 25.11
C GLU A 412 -13.92 -0.71 23.67
N TYR A 413 -14.46 0.03 22.74
CA TYR A 413 -14.03 0.03 21.35
C TYR A 413 -14.00 1.43 20.76
N PRO A 414 -13.12 1.70 19.77
CA PRO A 414 -13.01 3.04 19.17
C PRO A 414 -14.28 3.50 18.45
N ILE A 415 -14.65 4.77 18.59
CA ILE A 415 -15.71 5.39 17.79
C ILE A 415 -15.34 5.28 16.30
N GLY A 416 -16.33 5.02 15.45
CA GLY A 416 -16.11 4.78 14.02
C GLY A 416 -15.84 3.32 13.66
N SER A 417 -15.78 2.41 14.64
CA SER A 417 -15.78 0.97 14.39
C SER A 417 -17.04 0.54 13.67
N LYS A 418 -16.89 -0.28 12.63
CA LYS A 418 -18.02 -0.79 11.84
C LYS A 418 -18.28 -2.24 12.15
N LYS A 419 -19.47 -2.56 12.58
CA LYS A 419 -19.92 -3.94 12.74
C LYS A 419 -19.97 -4.63 11.37
N GLN A 420 -19.53 -5.88 11.33
CA GLN A 420 -19.55 -6.73 10.14
C GLN A 420 -20.46 -7.94 10.38
N SER A 421 -20.87 -8.58 9.28
CA SER A 421 -21.63 -9.83 9.35
C SER A 421 -20.82 -10.90 10.05
N VAL A 422 -21.46 -11.62 10.94
CA VAL A 422 -20.91 -12.80 11.60
C VAL A 422 -20.83 -13.94 10.58
N THR A 423 -19.64 -14.46 10.36
CA THR A 423 -19.38 -15.43 9.29
C THR A 423 -19.07 -16.85 9.77
N SER A 424 -18.79 -17.02 11.07
CA SER A 424 -18.37 -18.31 11.62
C SER A 424 -19.31 -18.78 12.74
N PRO A 425 -19.54 -20.08 12.88
CA PRO A 425 -20.25 -20.64 14.04
C PRO A 425 -19.56 -20.25 15.35
N GLY A 426 -20.33 -19.84 16.35
CA GLY A 426 -19.80 -19.39 17.64
C GLY A 426 -19.30 -17.95 17.67
N GLN A 427 -19.13 -17.30 16.55
CA GLN A 427 -18.82 -15.88 16.49
C GLN A 427 -20.06 -15.07 16.87
N ILE A 428 -19.92 -14.23 17.87
CA ILE A 428 -21.03 -13.40 18.36
C ILE A 428 -20.92 -11.95 17.92
N MET A 429 -19.72 -11.51 17.54
CA MET A 429 -19.49 -10.19 17.00
C MET A 429 -18.23 -10.16 16.11
N ARG A 430 -18.31 -9.39 15.06
CA ARG A 430 -17.17 -8.99 14.25
C ARG A 430 -17.22 -7.49 14.02
N MET A 431 -16.10 -6.81 14.20
CA MET A 431 -15.98 -5.37 14.01
C MET A 431 -14.73 -5.06 13.19
N ASN A 432 -14.86 -4.12 12.27
CA ASN A 432 -13.71 -3.47 11.66
C ASN A 432 -13.46 -2.18 12.47
N ILE A 433 -12.40 -2.20 13.25
CA ILE A 433 -11.93 -1.04 14.01
C ILE A 433 -11.21 -0.13 13.00
N PRO A 434 -11.42 1.20 13.04
CA PRO A 434 -10.69 2.12 12.19
C PRO A 434 -9.19 1.80 12.22
N LYS A 435 -8.58 1.72 11.02
CA LYS A 435 -7.16 1.44 10.82
C LYS A 435 -6.70 -0.01 10.99
N ARG A 436 -7.44 -0.97 10.40
CA ARG A 436 -6.96 -2.32 10.11
C ARG A 436 -6.89 -3.29 11.28
N VAL A 437 -7.82 -3.22 12.15
CA VAL A 437 -7.93 -4.26 13.15
C VAL A 437 -9.22 -5.04 12.89
N ASP A 438 -9.10 -6.27 12.44
CA ASP A 438 -10.19 -7.22 12.46
C ASP A 438 -10.31 -7.76 13.88
N PHE A 439 -11.44 -7.48 14.49
CA PHE A 439 -11.77 -7.93 15.82
C PHE A 439 -12.93 -8.91 15.75
N ALA A 440 -12.81 -10.02 16.44
CA ALA A 440 -13.90 -10.98 16.59
C ALA A 440 -14.02 -11.44 18.04
N ALA A 441 -15.23 -11.42 18.55
CA ALA A 441 -15.57 -12.05 19.81
C ALA A 441 -16.29 -13.37 19.53
N ASN A 442 -15.88 -14.43 20.19
CA ASN A 442 -16.36 -15.77 19.96
C ASN A 442 -16.72 -16.43 21.28
N VAL A 443 -17.77 -17.25 21.28
CA VAL A 443 -18.13 -18.13 22.36
C VAL A 443 -18.31 -19.53 21.82
N ILE A 444 -17.59 -20.47 22.34
CA ILE A 444 -17.69 -21.89 22.01
C ILE A 444 -17.86 -22.74 23.24
N THR A 445 -18.33 -23.97 23.09
CA THR A 445 -18.25 -24.93 24.18
C THR A 445 -16.79 -25.17 24.56
N LYS A 446 -16.49 -25.23 25.82
CA LYS A 446 -15.14 -25.51 26.32
C LYS A 446 -14.64 -26.83 25.70
N PRO A 447 -13.48 -26.80 25.00
CA PRO A 447 -12.91 -28.03 24.44
C PRO A 447 -12.58 -29.02 25.58
N GLU A 448 -12.99 -30.28 25.43
CA GLU A 448 -12.70 -31.32 26.41
C GLU A 448 -11.18 -31.48 26.56
N LYS A 449 -10.75 -31.61 27.83
CA LYS A 449 -9.34 -31.85 28.20
C LYS A 449 -8.35 -30.75 27.79
N LEU A 450 -8.81 -29.55 27.41
CA LEU A 450 -7.94 -28.43 27.08
C LEU A 450 -7.88 -27.44 28.25
N GLU A 451 -6.69 -27.23 28.80
CA GLU A 451 -6.47 -26.21 29.82
C GLU A 451 -6.56 -24.81 29.21
N LEU A 452 -6.97 -23.82 30.00
CA LEU A 452 -7.11 -22.44 29.53
C LEU A 452 -5.80 -21.88 28.93
N ARG A 453 -4.67 -22.19 29.56
CA ARG A 453 -3.33 -21.76 29.09
C ARG A 453 -2.96 -22.31 27.70
N ASP A 454 -3.58 -23.43 27.32
CA ASP A 454 -3.26 -24.13 26.06
C ASP A 454 -4.23 -23.77 24.92
N PHE A 455 -5.30 -23.01 25.24
CA PHE A 455 -6.30 -22.63 24.25
C PHE A 455 -5.70 -21.88 23.07
N GLY A 456 -4.98 -20.81 23.29
CA GLY A 456 -4.33 -20.04 22.24
C GLY A 456 -3.22 -20.82 21.51
N PRO A 457 -2.22 -21.37 22.26
CA PRO A 457 -1.09 -22.06 21.65
C PRO A 457 -1.44 -23.34 20.88
N ILE A 458 -2.43 -24.08 21.35
CA ILE A 458 -2.80 -25.37 20.75
C ILE A 458 -4.04 -25.22 19.87
N TYR A 459 -5.16 -24.85 20.45
CA TYR A 459 -6.44 -24.84 19.72
C TYR A 459 -6.51 -23.75 18.67
N TYR A 460 -6.22 -22.50 19.03
CA TYR A 460 -6.33 -21.40 18.08
C TYR A 460 -5.21 -21.37 17.04
N ALA A 461 -3.99 -21.73 17.44
CA ALA A 461 -2.89 -21.87 16.49
C ALA A 461 -3.18 -22.94 15.42
N GLU A 462 -3.88 -24.03 15.80
CA GLU A 462 -4.31 -25.06 14.83
C GLU A 462 -5.35 -24.53 13.84
N ILE A 463 -6.30 -23.70 14.29
CA ILE A 463 -7.24 -23.01 13.39
C ILE A 463 -6.47 -22.16 12.38
N LEU A 464 -5.44 -21.42 12.81
CA LEU A 464 -4.64 -20.59 11.92
C LEU A 464 -3.83 -21.43 10.90
N ARG A 465 -3.37 -22.63 11.28
CA ARG A 465 -2.67 -23.55 10.36
C ARG A 465 -3.53 -24.04 9.21
N GLN A 466 -4.87 -24.04 9.38
CA GLN A 466 -5.81 -24.41 8.32
C GLN A 466 -5.97 -23.30 7.26
N VAL A 467 -5.65 -22.04 7.58
CA VAL A 467 -5.89 -20.87 6.73
C VAL A 467 -4.61 -20.11 6.35
N GLY A 468 -3.49 -20.48 6.92
CA GLY A 468 -2.20 -19.85 6.68
C GLY A 468 -1.02 -20.77 6.93
N SER A 469 0.17 -20.23 6.76
CA SER A 469 1.45 -20.94 6.94
C SER A 469 2.32 -20.26 8.00
N ASP A 470 3.43 -20.89 8.35
CA ASP A 470 4.44 -20.40 9.32
C ASP A 470 3.84 -19.90 10.66
N VAL A 471 2.87 -20.64 11.19
CA VAL A 471 2.18 -20.29 12.43
C VAL A 471 3.10 -20.54 13.61
N ARG A 472 3.48 -19.48 14.31
CA ARG A 472 4.38 -19.51 15.48
C ARG A 472 3.75 -18.78 16.66
N VAL A 473 3.62 -19.47 17.77
CA VAL A 473 3.29 -18.83 19.05
C VAL A 473 4.55 -18.12 19.56
N VAL A 474 4.46 -16.80 19.72
CA VAL A 474 5.59 -15.96 20.15
C VAL A 474 5.46 -15.47 21.59
N GLY A 475 4.29 -15.62 22.17
CA GLY A 475 4.03 -15.30 23.57
C GLY A 475 2.76 -15.98 24.07
N ASN A 476 2.76 -16.39 25.32
CA ASN A 476 1.58 -16.89 26.03
C ASN A 476 1.73 -16.55 27.50
N LYS A 477 0.84 -15.73 28.04
CA LYS A 477 0.91 -15.28 29.43
C LYS A 477 -0.46 -15.20 30.08
N GLU A 478 -0.50 -15.50 31.35
CA GLU A 478 -1.69 -15.25 32.18
C GLU A 478 -1.87 -13.74 32.39
N ILE A 479 -3.11 -13.29 32.31
CA ILE A 479 -3.52 -11.93 32.58
C ILE A 479 -4.76 -11.95 33.47
N VAL A 480 -4.96 -10.88 34.23
CA VAL A 480 -6.18 -10.68 35.02
C VAL A 480 -6.96 -9.55 34.34
N LEU A 481 -8.19 -9.88 33.95
CA LEU A 481 -9.09 -8.89 33.33
C LEU A 481 -9.61 -7.91 34.40
N LYS A 482 -10.11 -6.76 33.95
CA LYS A 482 -10.63 -5.70 34.84
C LYS A 482 -11.70 -6.18 35.82
N CYS A 483 -12.45 -7.21 35.44
CA CYS A 483 -13.44 -7.87 36.29
C CYS A 483 -12.86 -8.90 37.27
N GLY A 484 -11.55 -9.03 37.39
CA GLY A 484 -10.89 -10.01 38.25
C GLY A 484 -10.85 -11.44 37.70
N THR A 485 -11.31 -11.67 36.46
CA THR A 485 -11.30 -12.99 35.83
C THR A 485 -9.94 -13.31 35.26
N ASN A 486 -9.42 -14.51 35.52
CA ASN A 486 -8.20 -14.99 34.88
C ASN A 486 -8.43 -15.29 33.39
N ALA A 487 -7.51 -14.86 32.59
CA ALA A 487 -7.49 -15.09 31.15
C ALA A 487 -6.07 -15.38 30.68
N TYR A 488 -5.94 -15.94 29.49
CA TYR A 488 -4.64 -16.11 28.83
C TYR A 488 -4.59 -15.28 27.57
N ARG A 489 -3.51 -14.53 27.42
CA ARG A 489 -3.17 -13.82 26.21
C ARG A 489 -2.11 -14.60 25.43
N THR A 490 -2.42 -14.97 24.21
CA THR A 490 -1.51 -15.64 23.29
C THR A 490 -1.23 -14.75 22.10
N ASP A 491 0.02 -14.46 21.86
CA ASP A 491 0.50 -13.72 20.70
C ASP A 491 1.01 -14.73 19.64
N ILE A 492 0.46 -14.66 18.42
CA ILE A 492 0.76 -15.60 17.34
C ILE A 492 1.17 -14.84 16.09
N LYS A 493 2.31 -15.21 15.52
CA LYS A 493 2.74 -14.75 14.18
C LYS A 493 2.46 -15.83 13.17
N TRP A 494 1.93 -15.45 12.03
CA TRP A 494 1.64 -16.39 10.95
C TRP A 494 1.61 -15.68 9.60
N VAL A 495 1.58 -16.44 8.50
CA VAL A 495 1.54 -15.93 7.14
C VAL A 495 0.20 -16.29 6.52
N TYR A 496 -0.57 -15.28 6.14
CA TYR A 496 -1.83 -15.46 5.42
C TYR A 496 -1.58 -15.44 3.92
N GLN A 497 -2.13 -16.42 3.19
CA GLN A 497 -1.96 -16.58 1.75
C GLN A 497 -0.48 -16.58 1.30
N ASP A 498 0.41 -17.15 2.13
CA ASP A 498 1.86 -17.22 1.90
C ASP A 498 2.58 -15.89 1.60
N TYR A 499 1.93 -14.77 1.89
CA TYR A 499 2.42 -13.43 1.56
C TYR A 499 2.33 -12.42 2.70
N TYR A 500 1.25 -12.43 3.45
CA TYR A 500 1.03 -11.45 4.51
C TYR A 500 1.48 -11.99 5.85
N GLN A 501 2.49 -11.34 6.46
CA GLN A 501 2.75 -11.58 7.88
C GLN A 501 1.64 -10.95 8.70
N VAL A 502 0.98 -11.78 9.50
CA VAL A 502 -0.11 -11.38 10.39
C VAL A 502 0.34 -11.65 11.83
N ASN A 503 0.11 -10.67 12.69
CA ASN A 503 0.18 -10.88 14.12
C ASN A 503 -1.24 -11.06 14.60
N SER A 504 -1.52 -12.13 15.32
CA SER A 504 -2.82 -12.34 15.96
C SER A 504 -2.62 -12.36 17.46
N VAL A 505 -3.52 -11.72 18.17
CA VAL A 505 -3.58 -11.82 19.62
C VAL A 505 -4.90 -12.45 19.98
N VAL A 506 -4.83 -13.49 20.79
CA VAL A 506 -5.98 -14.22 21.31
C VAL A 506 -6.03 -14.01 22.81
N VAL A 507 -7.13 -13.51 23.30
CA VAL A 507 -7.40 -13.46 24.74
C VAL A 507 -8.54 -14.41 25.01
N SER A 508 -8.27 -15.45 25.79
CA SER A 508 -9.23 -16.51 26.12
C SER A 508 -9.48 -16.58 27.61
N SER A 509 -10.73 -16.85 27.98
CA SER A 509 -11.14 -17.16 29.35
C SER A 509 -12.20 -18.24 29.35
N TYR A 510 -12.23 -19.05 30.41
CA TYR A 510 -13.29 -20.03 30.63
C TYR A 510 -14.29 -19.50 31.63
N LYS A 511 -15.56 -19.64 31.31
CA LYS A 511 -16.66 -19.37 32.22
C LYS A 511 -17.69 -20.52 32.11
N ASN A 512 -17.85 -21.29 33.18
CA ASN A 512 -18.62 -22.53 33.16
C ASN A 512 -18.10 -23.50 32.08
N ASP A 513 -19.01 -24.07 31.29
CA ASP A 513 -18.67 -24.98 30.18
C ASP A 513 -18.40 -24.25 28.84
N GLN A 514 -18.14 -22.95 28.88
CA GLN A 514 -17.93 -22.15 27.71
C GLN A 514 -16.53 -21.52 27.73
N CYS A 515 -15.91 -21.46 26.55
CA CYS A 515 -14.74 -20.67 26.27
C CYS A 515 -15.16 -19.39 25.55
N VAL A 516 -14.85 -18.26 26.15
CA VAL A 516 -14.96 -16.95 25.49
C VAL A 516 -13.58 -16.55 25.05
N TYR A 517 -13.43 -16.21 23.79
CA TYR A 517 -12.16 -15.69 23.32
C TYR A 517 -12.34 -14.52 22.35
N LEU A 518 -11.45 -13.57 22.49
CA LEU A 518 -11.30 -12.44 21.58
C LEU A 518 -10.14 -12.71 20.66
N VAL A 519 -10.33 -12.41 19.40
CA VAL A 519 -9.26 -12.45 18.41
C VAL A 519 -9.12 -11.10 17.78
N VAL A 520 -7.89 -10.67 17.70
CA VAL A 520 -7.53 -9.45 16.98
C VAL A 520 -6.42 -9.78 16.01
N HIS A 521 -6.61 -9.39 14.76
CA HIS A 521 -5.62 -9.49 13.71
C HIS A 521 -5.12 -8.09 13.37
N PRO A 522 -4.16 -7.51 14.09
CA PRO A 522 -3.55 -6.27 13.70
C PRO A 522 -2.69 -6.53 12.46
N SER A 523 -3.09 -5.98 11.33
CA SER A 523 -2.19 -5.93 10.18
C SER A 523 -1.08 -4.92 10.47
N SER A 524 0.14 -5.42 10.67
CA SER A 524 1.38 -4.67 10.85
C SER A 524 1.40 -3.54 11.89
N LEU A 525 2.28 -3.65 12.86
CA LEU A 525 2.91 -2.63 13.74
C LEU A 525 2.06 -1.47 14.32
N ALA A 526 0.85 -1.31 13.90
CA ALA A 526 0.01 -0.19 14.21
C ALA A 526 -1.09 -0.60 15.16
N ASN A 527 -1.13 -0.05 16.32
CA ASN A 527 -2.18 -0.10 17.32
C ASN A 527 -2.03 -1.10 18.46
N HIS A 528 -0.85 -1.14 19.00
CA HIS A 528 -0.67 -1.80 20.28
C HIS A 528 -1.57 -1.16 21.38
N GLU A 529 -1.66 0.17 21.42
CA GLU A 529 -2.40 0.88 22.46
C GLU A 529 -3.92 0.72 22.40
N ASN A 530 -4.55 0.85 21.23
CA ASN A 530 -5.99 0.65 21.09
C ASN A 530 -6.38 -0.81 21.36
N PHE A 531 -5.53 -1.73 20.95
CA PHE A 531 -5.71 -3.15 21.22
C PHE A 531 -5.56 -3.44 22.71
N GLU A 532 -4.50 -2.96 23.34
CA GLU A 532 -4.29 -3.14 24.79
C GLU A 532 -5.48 -2.58 25.57
N ARG A 533 -5.97 -1.38 25.19
CA ARG A 533 -7.16 -0.81 25.84
C ARG A 533 -8.41 -1.65 25.65
N ILE A 534 -8.63 -2.25 24.48
CA ILE A 534 -9.74 -3.19 24.26
C ILE A 534 -9.61 -4.40 25.18
N VAL A 535 -8.42 -5.00 25.25
CA VAL A 535 -8.16 -6.17 26.10
C VAL A 535 -8.30 -5.82 27.58
N GLU A 536 -7.71 -4.70 28.01
CA GLU A 536 -7.78 -4.25 29.39
C GLU A 536 -9.20 -3.89 29.83
N SER A 537 -10.03 -3.41 28.91
CA SER A 537 -11.42 -3.05 29.20
C SER A 537 -12.37 -4.26 29.26
N LEU A 538 -11.92 -5.44 28.78
CA LEU A 538 -12.77 -6.63 28.72
C LEU A 538 -13.23 -7.05 30.11
N THR A 539 -14.55 -7.15 30.28
CA THR A 539 -15.19 -7.62 31.50
C THR A 539 -16.20 -8.71 31.18
N PHE A 540 -16.30 -9.70 32.03
CA PHE A 540 -17.33 -10.75 32.01
C PHE A 540 -18.27 -10.56 33.20
N GLU A 541 -19.57 -10.56 32.94
CA GLU A 541 -20.61 -10.63 34.00
C GLU A 541 -20.99 -12.08 34.31
#